data_25055982c54032bf3e6f913072b04d16
#
_entry.id   25055982c54032bf3e6f913072b04d16
#
_cell.length_a   1.000
_cell.length_b   1.000
_cell.length_c   1.000
_cell.angle_alpha   90.00
_cell.angle_beta   90.00
_cell.angle_gamma   90.00
#
_symmetry.space_group_name_H-M   'P 1'
#
loop_
_entity.id
_entity.type
_entity.pdbx_description
1 polymer ?
#
loop_
_entity_poly.entity_id
_entity_poly.type
_entity_poly.pdbx_seq_one_letter_code
_entity_poly.pdbx_strand_id
1 'polypeptide(L)'
;MKIHYFIEYKRPDPNRWEMIPIGVWAHGVDDRSAFEVGYVPGFDAEEWDAQCVVNRIVEQGIRELPVDFLEQRREGISIYLGSRTKVFETDKYGSVTELVEDMLDQIRKGIFNNA
;
A
#
# COMPACT_ATOMS: atom_id res chain seq x y z
N MET A 1 -16.12 3.99 9.87
CA MET A 1 -16.02 3.74 8.41
C MET A 1 -15.27 2.44 8.20
N LYS A 2 -15.77 1.57 7.34
CA LYS A 2 -15.08 0.34 7.00
C LYS A 2 -14.05 0.62 5.90
N ILE A 3 -12.79 0.24 6.14
CA ILE A 3 -11.66 0.58 5.27
C ILE A 3 -10.85 -0.70 4.98
N HIS A 4 -10.50 -0.90 3.72
CA HIS A 4 -9.47 -1.85 3.32
C HIS A 4 -8.14 -1.13 3.16
N TYR A 5 -7.05 -1.75 3.60
CA TYR A 5 -5.71 -1.19 3.46
C TYR A 5 -4.64 -2.27 3.39
N PHE A 6 -3.48 -1.91 2.86
CA PHE A 6 -2.28 -2.74 2.98
C PHE A 6 -1.05 -1.85 3.20
N ILE A 7 -0.01 -2.47 3.76
CA ILE A 7 1.29 -1.83 3.95
C ILE A 7 2.17 -2.21 2.77
N GLU A 8 2.76 -1.21 2.12
CA GLU A 8 3.72 -1.41 1.04
C GLU A 8 5.12 -1.52 1.62
N TYR A 9 5.85 -2.55 1.20
CA TYR A 9 7.22 -2.82 1.64
C TYR A 9 8.20 -2.68 0.50
N LYS A 10 9.42 -2.22 0.82
CA LYS A 10 10.56 -2.18 -0.08
C LYS A 10 11.63 -3.14 0.40
N ARG A 11 12.26 -3.85 -0.52
CA ARG A 11 13.47 -4.62 -0.25
C ARG A 11 14.69 -3.76 -0.64
N PRO A 12 15.40 -3.14 0.33
CA PRO A 12 16.48 -2.20 0.03
C PRO A 12 17.73 -2.88 -0.54
N ASP A 13 17.95 -4.13 -0.17
CA ASP A 13 19.10 -4.91 -0.65
C ASP A 13 18.58 -6.16 -1.39
N PRO A 14 18.82 -6.30 -2.71
CA PRO A 14 18.36 -7.45 -3.48
C PRO A 14 18.96 -8.78 -3.01
N ASN A 15 20.06 -8.75 -2.26
CA ASN A 15 20.73 -9.94 -1.72
C ASN A 15 20.22 -10.34 -0.33
N ARG A 16 19.30 -9.58 0.24
CA ARG A 16 18.72 -9.84 1.57
C ARG A 16 17.20 -9.88 1.49
N TRP A 17 16.60 -10.67 2.37
CA TRP A 17 15.15 -10.81 2.45
C TRP A 17 14.49 -9.78 3.38
N GLU A 18 15.27 -8.84 3.92
CA GLU A 18 14.72 -7.78 4.76
C GLU A 18 13.80 -6.87 3.94
N MET A 19 12.59 -6.67 4.46
CA MET A 19 11.60 -5.78 3.89
C MET A 19 11.39 -4.60 4.83
N ILE A 20 11.36 -3.39 4.26
CA ILE A 20 11.13 -2.16 5.01
C ILE A 20 9.75 -1.62 4.64
N PRO A 21 8.87 -1.35 5.63
CA PRO A 21 7.59 -0.71 5.33
C PRO A 21 7.82 0.74 4.91
N ILE A 22 7.22 1.15 3.79
CA ILE A 22 7.44 2.47 3.20
C ILE A 22 6.17 3.27 2.99
N GLY A 23 5.02 2.61 2.95
CA GLY A 23 3.78 3.29 2.63
C GLY A 23 2.54 2.50 3.00
N VAL A 24 1.42 3.17 2.84
CA VAL A 24 0.08 2.65 3.14
C VAL A 24 -0.85 2.95 1.96
N TRP A 25 -1.59 1.94 1.53
CA TRP A 25 -2.64 2.06 0.51
C TRP A 25 -3.96 1.74 1.18
N ALA A 26 -4.95 2.62 1.04
CA ALA A 26 -6.24 2.44 1.71
C ALA A 26 -7.41 2.95 0.88
N HIS A 27 -8.56 2.30 0.98
CA HIS A 27 -9.82 2.82 0.46
C HIS A 27 -11.00 2.46 1.35
N GLY A 28 -12.06 3.27 1.28
CA GLY A 28 -13.34 2.92 1.90
C GLY A 28 -13.98 1.73 1.20
N VAL A 29 -14.54 0.80 1.97
CA VAL A 29 -15.20 -0.39 1.42
C VAL A 29 -16.49 -0.01 0.71
N ASP A 30 -17.29 0.86 1.35
CA ASP A 30 -18.59 1.31 0.83
C ASP A 30 -18.47 2.54 -0.09
N ASP A 31 -17.35 3.23 -0.06
CA ASP A 31 -17.06 4.39 -0.89
C ASP A 31 -15.61 4.33 -1.40
N ARG A 32 -15.43 3.85 -2.60
CA ARG A 32 -14.12 3.69 -3.22
C ARG A 32 -13.49 4.99 -3.68
N SER A 33 -14.28 6.05 -3.79
CA SER A 33 -13.74 7.39 -4.04
C SER A 33 -12.93 7.89 -2.85
N ALA A 34 -13.20 7.38 -1.65
CA ALA A 34 -12.37 7.57 -0.47
C ALA A 34 -11.12 6.69 -0.57
N PHE A 35 -10.11 7.17 -1.26
CA PHE A 35 -8.86 6.46 -1.51
C PHE A 35 -7.67 7.37 -1.18
N GLU A 36 -6.68 6.81 -0.51
CA GLU A 36 -5.44 7.54 -0.21
C GLU A 36 -4.24 6.60 -0.19
N VAL A 37 -3.12 7.13 -0.66
CA VAL A 37 -1.80 6.50 -0.56
C VAL A 37 -0.88 7.48 0.16
N GLY A 38 -0.18 7.01 1.17
CA GLY A 38 0.83 7.79 1.86
C GLY A 38 2.15 7.04 1.94
N TYR A 39 3.25 7.78 1.88
CA TYR A 39 4.60 7.24 2.05
C TYR A 39 5.31 7.88 3.23
N VAL A 40 6.28 7.17 3.79
CA VAL A 40 7.10 7.71 4.87
C VAL A 40 7.91 8.92 4.39
N PRO A 41 8.21 9.91 5.26
CA PRO A 41 9.03 11.05 4.89
C PRO A 41 10.41 10.63 4.38
N GLY A 42 10.88 11.30 3.33
CA GLY A 42 12.18 11.02 2.71
C GLY A 42 12.17 9.88 1.71
N PHE A 43 11.05 9.18 1.55
CA PHE A 43 10.90 8.17 0.50
C PHE A 43 10.59 8.86 -0.84
N ASP A 44 11.41 8.58 -1.84
CA ASP A 44 11.18 9.07 -3.19
C ASP A 44 10.37 8.04 -3.99
N ALA A 45 9.08 8.32 -4.13
CA ALA A 45 8.17 7.45 -4.85
C ALA A 45 8.49 7.36 -6.35
N GLU A 46 9.14 8.37 -6.92
CA GLU A 46 9.53 8.37 -8.34
C GLU A 46 10.65 7.38 -8.62
N GLU A 47 11.54 7.17 -7.67
CA GLU A 47 12.61 6.16 -7.76
C GLU A 47 12.12 4.76 -7.41
N TRP A 48 10.89 4.65 -6.93
CA TRP A 48 10.36 3.38 -6.48
C TRP A 48 9.67 2.61 -7.61
N ASP A 49 10.27 1.48 -7.99
CA ASP A 49 9.79 0.68 -9.12
C ASP A 49 8.36 0.10 -8.93
N ALA A 50 7.87 0.01 -7.71
CA ALA A 50 6.49 -0.40 -7.46
C ALA A 50 5.48 0.57 -8.09
N GLN A 51 5.83 1.85 -8.19
CA GLN A 51 5.03 2.83 -8.92
C GLN A 51 4.88 2.42 -10.39
N CYS A 52 5.94 1.92 -10.99
CA CYS A 52 5.90 1.42 -12.37
C CYS A 52 4.99 0.20 -12.52
N VAL A 53 4.96 -0.69 -11.53
CA VAL A 53 4.05 -1.85 -11.52
C VAL A 53 2.61 -1.39 -11.44
N VAL A 54 2.31 -0.46 -10.55
CA VAL A 54 0.96 0.12 -10.44
C VAL A 54 0.56 0.79 -11.75
N ASN A 55 1.45 1.57 -12.36
CA ASN A 55 1.19 2.21 -13.64
C ASN A 55 0.91 1.20 -14.75
N ARG A 56 1.64 0.08 -14.79
CA ARG A 56 1.39 -1.01 -15.75
C ARG A 56 0.03 -1.65 -15.54
N ILE A 57 -0.37 -1.88 -14.29
CA ILE A 57 -1.70 -2.41 -13.97
C ILE A 57 -2.78 -1.46 -14.50
N VAL A 58 -2.60 -0.16 -14.31
CA VAL A 58 -3.52 0.86 -14.82
C VAL A 58 -3.52 0.90 -16.35
N GLU A 59 -2.35 0.88 -16.99
CA GLU A 59 -2.21 0.93 -18.45
C GLU A 59 -2.77 -0.30 -19.15
N GLN A 60 -2.73 -1.46 -18.51
CA GLN A 60 -3.27 -2.70 -19.06
C GLN A 60 -4.80 -2.80 -19.07
N GLY A 61 -5.48 -1.70 -18.78
CA GLY A 61 -6.91 -1.59 -18.98
C GLY A 61 -7.79 -1.68 -17.74
N ILE A 62 -7.21 -1.54 -16.56
CA ILE A 62 -8.00 -1.34 -15.35
C ILE A 62 -8.43 0.13 -15.33
N ARG A 63 -9.32 0.47 -16.25
CA ARG A 63 -9.82 1.86 -16.42
C ARG A 63 -10.89 2.22 -15.40
N GLU A 64 -11.54 1.20 -14.83
CA GLU A 64 -12.52 1.36 -13.76
C GLU A 64 -11.97 0.69 -12.52
N LEU A 65 -12.19 1.28 -11.35
CA LEU A 65 -11.79 0.68 -10.10
C LEU A 65 -12.64 -0.60 -9.88
N PRO A 66 -12.05 -1.79 -9.99
CA PRO A 66 -12.80 -3.01 -9.77
C PRO A 66 -13.17 -3.16 -8.29
N VAL A 67 -14.04 -4.11 -8.00
CA VAL A 67 -14.48 -4.40 -6.62
C VAL A 67 -13.29 -4.68 -5.71
N ASP A 68 -12.27 -5.30 -6.24
CA ASP A 68 -11.07 -5.75 -5.55
C ASP A 68 -9.82 -4.92 -5.93
N PHE A 69 -10.00 -3.62 -6.08
CA PHE A 69 -8.95 -2.69 -6.51
C PHE A 69 -7.65 -2.80 -5.70
N LEU A 70 -7.73 -2.84 -4.38
CA LEU A 70 -6.55 -3.00 -3.54
C LEU A 70 -5.93 -4.39 -3.73
N GLU A 71 -6.72 -5.43 -3.92
CA GLU A 71 -6.21 -6.77 -4.17
C GLU A 71 -5.38 -6.82 -5.45
N GLN A 72 -5.83 -6.19 -6.52
CA GLN A 72 -5.09 -6.15 -7.78
C GLN A 72 -3.81 -5.35 -7.65
N ARG A 73 -3.83 -4.21 -6.94
CA ARG A 73 -2.61 -3.44 -6.67
C ARG A 73 -1.64 -4.22 -5.80
N ARG A 74 -2.15 -4.87 -4.76
CA ARG A 74 -1.35 -5.74 -3.91
C ARG A 74 -0.67 -6.85 -4.72
N GLU A 75 -1.42 -7.51 -5.60
CA GLU A 75 -0.89 -8.58 -6.46
C GLU A 75 0.24 -8.07 -7.36
N GLY A 76 0.06 -6.93 -8.01
CA GLY A 76 1.09 -6.31 -8.83
C GLY A 76 2.36 -5.99 -8.04
N ILE A 77 2.22 -5.38 -6.86
CA ILE A 77 3.33 -5.07 -5.97
C ILE A 77 4.00 -6.36 -5.47
N SER A 78 3.21 -7.36 -5.08
CA SER A 78 3.73 -8.64 -4.59
C SER A 78 4.51 -9.39 -5.65
N ILE A 79 4.04 -9.39 -6.90
CA ILE A 79 4.76 -9.98 -8.04
C ILE A 79 6.11 -9.28 -8.23
N TYR A 80 6.10 -7.96 -8.24
CA TYR A 80 7.30 -7.15 -8.42
C TYR A 80 8.33 -7.37 -7.31
N LEU A 81 7.89 -7.33 -6.06
CA LEU A 81 8.76 -7.47 -4.89
C LEU A 81 9.11 -8.93 -4.57
N GLY A 82 8.38 -9.89 -5.13
CA GLY A 82 8.50 -11.29 -4.73
C GLY A 82 8.03 -11.54 -3.31
N SER A 83 7.20 -10.66 -2.75
CA SER A 83 6.71 -10.73 -1.37
C SER A 83 5.19 -10.91 -1.35
N ARG A 84 4.70 -11.38 -0.19
CA ARG A 84 3.26 -11.51 0.04
C ARG A 84 2.78 -10.31 0.84
N THR A 85 2.05 -9.43 0.18
CA THR A 85 1.39 -8.30 0.82
C THR A 85 -0.04 -8.69 1.16
N LYS A 86 -0.45 -8.44 2.39
CA LYS A 86 -1.79 -8.79 2.87
C LYS A 86 -2.67 -7.55 2.92
N VAL A 87 -3.93 -7.68 2.47
CA VAL A 87 -4.96 -6.65 2.65
C VAL A 87 -5.67 -6.88 3.97
N PHE A 88 -5.81 -5.82 4.74
CA PHE A 88 -6.50 -5.81 6.03
C PHE A 88 -7.81 -5.04 5.94
N GLU A 89 -8.73 -5.34 6.82
CA GLU A 89 -9.97 -4.58 7.00
C GLU A 89 -10.04 -4.04 8.41
N THR A 90 -10.49 -2.81 8.55
CA THR A 90 -10.70 -2.17 9.85
C THR A 90 -11.92 -1.25 9.81
N ASP A 91 -12.56 -1.04 10.96
CA ASP A 91 -13.64 -0.07 11.16
C ASP A 91 -13.32 0.97 12.24
N LYS A 92 -12.07 1.00 12.69
CA LYS A 92 -11.62 1.83 13.83
C LYS A 92 -11.46 3.31 13.50
N TYR A 93 -11.43 3.68 12.24
CA TYR A 93 -11.11 5.04 11.80
C TYR A 93 -12.34 5.73 11.23
N GLY A 94 -12.43 7.05 11.43
CA GLY A 94 -13.48 7.87 10.86
C GLY A 94 -13.28 8.21 9.39
N SER A 95 -12.05 8.14 8.88
CA SER A 95 -11.73 8.42 7.49
C SER A 95 -10.50 7.64 7.03
N VAL A 96 -10.36 7.53 5.71
CA VAL A 96 -9.18 6.91 5.10
C VAL A 96 -7.91 7.71 5.44
N THR A 97 -8.00 9.03 5.46
CA THR A 97 -6.89 9.91 5.83
C THR A 97 -6.39 9.65 7.25
N GLU A 98 -7.29 9.51 8.20
CA GLU A 98 -6.92 9.17 9.59
C GLU A 98 -6.18 7.85 9.68
N LEU A 99 -6.65 6.83 8.95
CA LEU A 99 -5.99 5.53 8.91
C LEU A 99 -4.57 5.66 8.36
N VAL A 100 -4.41 6.31 7.21
CA VAL A 100 -3.12 6.45 6.54
C VAL A 100 -2.13 7.20 7.44
N GLU A 101 -2.54 8.30 8.04
CA GLU A 101 -1.71 9.06 8.97
C GLU A 101 -1.25 8.23 10.17
N ASP A 102 -2.18 7.49 10.78
CA ASP A 102 -1.86 6.64 11.94
C ASP A 102 -0.91 5.49 11.56
N MET A 103 -1.16 4.83 10.43
CA MET A 103 -0.29 3.75 9.96
C MET A 103 1.10 4.25 9.60
N LEU A 104 1.23 5.41 8.97
CA LEU A 104 2.52 6.02 8.69
C LEU A 104 3.27 6.36 9.98
N ASP A 105 2.57 6.82 11.00
CA ASP A 105 3.16 7.08 12.31
C ASP A 105 3.67 5.80 12.96
N GLN A 106 2.90 4.71 12.88
CA GLN A 106 3.32 3.39 13.36
C GLN A 106 4.54 2.87 12.59
N ILE A 107 4.61 3.08 11.28
CA ILE A 107 5.77 2.72 10.48
C ILE A 107 7.02 3.47 10.99
N ARG A 108 6.90 4.79 11.21
CA ARG A 108 7.99 5.59 11.75
C ARG A 108 8.46 5.14 13.12
N LYS A 109 7.56 4.62 13.94
CA LYS A 109 7.88 4.07 15.28
C LYS A 109 8.49 2.67 15.23
N GLY A 110 8.63 2.07 14.07
CA GLY A 110 9.23 0.76 13.89
C GLY A 110 8.32 -0.42 14.19
N ILE A 111 7.01 -0.23 14.26
CA ILE A 111 6.05 -1.31 14.60
C ILE A 111 6.01 -2.41 13.54
N PHE A 112 6.28 -2.07 12.28
CA PHE A 112 6.22 -3.00 11.15
C PHE A 112 7.60 -3.43 10.63
N ASN A 113 8.69 -3.18 11.35
CA ASN A 113 10.05 -3.37 10.85
C ASN A 113 10.44 -4.81 10.50
N ASN A 114 9.74 -5.81 10.99
CA ASN A 114 10.07 -7.23 10.79
C ASN A 114 8.95 -7.98 10.07
N ALA A 115 8.22 -7.28 9.24
CA ALA A 115 7.13 -7.88 8.49
C ALA A 115 7.63 -8.78 7.34
#